data_1e207433a0ce50902c417c259d41b00b
#
_entry.id   1e207433a0ce50902c417c259d41b00b
#
_cell.length_a   1.000
_cell.length_b   1.000
_cell.length_c   1.000
_cell.angle_alpha   90.00
_cell.angle_beta   90.00
_cell.angle_gamma   90.00
#
_symmetry.space_group_name_H-M   'P 1'
#
loop_
_entity.id
_entity.type
_entity.pdbx_description
1 polymer ?
#
loop_
_entity_poly.entity_id
_entity_poly.type
_entity_poly.pdbx_seq_one_letter_code
_entity_poly.pdbx_strand_id
1 'polypeptide(L)'
;MGFEQEAFDRLVQTTWGKRSQMQQEMSRGVKGEPFVVQELYIKGAMTPSQIAQAMRATTGRVSTLLAGLEKKGQIVREPDPEDRRSVHVKLTKTGEERAHKQREDMREAICWIFSQMGERRTREFIDLTDEFTTYMTLCMPGKSRPTPERVKQAFDKASEPGSGSREQ
;
A
#
# COMPACT_ATOMS: atom_id res chain seq x y z
N MET A 1 6.81 -34.04 -4.55
CA MET A 1 6.76 -32.61 -4.26
C MET A 1 5.47 -32.38 -3.49
N GLY A 2 5.51 -31.65 -2.40
CA GLY A 2 4.31 -31.37 -1.61
C GLY A 2 3.41 -30.33 -2.32
N PHE A 3 2.15 -30.24 -1.93
CA PHE A 3 1.17 -29.26 -2.46
C PHE A 3 1.67 -27.82 -2.32
N GLU A 4 2.52 -27.54 -1.34
CA GLU A 4 3.07 -26.22 -1.05
C GLU A 4 3.95 -25.71 -2.19
N GLN A 5 4.74 -26.60 -2.82
CA GLN A 5 5.59 -26.24 -3.95
C GLN A 5 4.74 -25.93 -5.19
N GLU A 6 3.72 -26.76 -5.47
CA GLU A 6 2.78 -26.51 -6.57
C GLU A 6 2.03 -25.18 -6.36
N ALA A 7 1.56 -24.92 -5.14
CA ALA A 7 0.88 -23.67 -4.78
C ALA A 7 1.80 -22.45 -4.96
N PHE A 8 3.07 -22.56 -4.54
CA PHE A 8 4.06 -21.51 -4.74
C PHE A 8 4.29 -21.21 -6.22
N ASP A 9 4.53 -22.23 -7.04
CA ASP A 9 4.78 -22.07 -8.48
C ASP A 9 3.56 -21.41 -9.17
N ARG A 10 2.35 -21.82 -8.79
CA ARG A 10 1.11 -21.26 -9.31
C ARG A 10 0.91 -19.81 -8.86
N LEU A 11 1.20 -19.49 -7.61
CA LEU A 11 1.17 -18.11 -7.07
C LEU A 11 2.15 -17.23 -7.84
N VAL A 12 3.39 -17.68 -8.05
CA VAL A 12 4.42 -16.97 -8.80
C VAL A 12 3.96 -16.70 -10.24
N GLN A 13 3.44 -17.69 -10.92
CA GLN A 13 2.92 -17.55 -12.30
C GLN A 13 1.77 -16.56 -12.36
N THR A 14 0.85 -16.60 -11.40
CA THR A 14 -0.33 -15.74 -11.36
C THR A 14 0.04 -14.30 -11.02
N THR A 15 0.94 -14.09 -10.04
CA THR A 15 1.27 -12.76 -9.54
C THR A 15 2.42 -12.08 -10.29
N TRP A 16 3.40 -12.85 -10.81
CA TRP A 16 4.60 -12.30 -11.45
C TRP A 16 4.74 -12.67 -12.92
N GLY A 17 4.09 -13.74 -13.39
CA GLY A 17 4.27 -14.26 -14.76
C GLY A 17 3.54 -13.44 -15.83
N LYS A 18 2.27 -13.13 -15.61
CA LYS A 18 1.44 -12.33 -16.54
C LYS A 18 0.77 -11.21 -15.76
N ARG A 19 1.46 -10.11 -15.59
CA ARG A 19 0.85 -8.92 -14.97
C ARG A 19 -0.24 -8.37 -15.88
N SER A 20 -1.49 -8.42 -15.42
CA SER A 20 -2.60 -7.72 -16.07
C SER A 20 -2.32 -6.21 -16.10
N GLN A 21 -2.95 -5.47 -17.01
CA GLN A 21 -2.84 -4.01 -17.04
C GLN A 21 -3.15 -3.40 -15.67
N MET A 22 -4.17 -3.93 -14.98
CA MET A 22 -4.52 -3.47 -13.63
C MET A 22 -3.40 -3.71 -12.61
N GLN A 23 -2.74 -4.87 -12.64
CA GLN A 23 -1.58 -5.14 -11.77
C GLN A 23 -0.40 -4.21 -12.08
N GLN A 24 -0.21 -3.85 -13.35
CA GLN A 24 0.79 -2.86 -13.76
C GLN A 24 0.43 -1.47 -13.24
N GLU A 25 -0.82 -1.06 -13.35
CA GLU A 25 -1.31 0.22 -12.81
C GLU A 25 -1.21 0.28 -11.29
N MET A 26 -1.60 -0.78 -10.59
CA MET A 26 -1.39 -0.90 -9.13
C MET A 26 0.10 -0.78 -8.77
N SER A 27 0.99 -1.45 -9.52
CA SER A 27 2.44 -1.37 -9.28
C SER A 27 3.01 0.02 -9.59
N ARG A 28 2.48 0.74 -10.58
CA ARG A 28 2.84 2.14 -10.86
C ARG A 28 2.34 3.07 -9.76
N GLY A 29 1.12 2.82 -9.26
CA GLY A 29 0.53 3.53 -8.13
C GLY A 29 1.38 3.43 -6.86
N VAL A 30 2.06 2.30 -6.65
CA VAL A 30 2.91 2.05 -5.47
C VAL A 30 4.25 2.82 -5.51
N LYS A 31 4.69 3.40 -6.64
CA LYS A 31 6.05 3.97 -6.77
C LYS A 31 6.15 5.31 -7.49
N GLY A 32 5.06 5.99 -7.76
CA GLY A 32 5.04 7.23 -8.54
C GLY A 32 4.28 8.37 -7.87
N GLU A 33 3.90 9.38 -8.64
CA GLU A 33 3.04 10.48 -8.18
C GLU A 33 1.78 10.00 -7.45
N PRO A 34 1.05 8.94 -7.94
CA PRO A 34 -0.12 8.43 -7.25
C PRO A 34 0.16 7.97 -5.82
N PHE A 35 1.32 7.34 -5.59
CA PHE A 35 1.73 6.95 -4.23
C PHE A 35 1.92 8.17 -3.32
N VAL A 36 2.63 9.20 -3.80
CA VAL A 36 2.86 10.43 -3.02
C VAL A 36 1.53 11.09 -2.64
N VAL A 37 0.62 11.19 -3.61
CA VAL A 37 -0.71 11.76 -3.38
C VAL A 37 -1.49 10.96 -2.33
N GLN A 38 -1.47 9.63 -2.39
CA GLN A 38 -2.14 8.78 -1.40
C GLN A 38 -1.49 8.84 -0.01
N GLU A 39 -0.17 8.85 0.08
CA GLU A 39 0.54 9.01 1.35
C GLU A 39 0.20 10.34 2.03
N LEU A 40 0.21 11.44 1.27
CA LEU A 40 -0.16 12.76 1.77
C LEU A 40 -1.65 12.82 2.15
N TYR A 41 -2.52 12.11 1.44
CA TYR A 41 -3.94 12.06 1.76
C TYR A 41 -4.21 11.33 3.08
N ILE A 42 -3.47 10.24 3.34
CA ILE A 42 -3.66 9.41 4.54
C ILE A 42 -2.97 10.02 5.76
N LYS A 43 -1.75 10.51 5.57
CA LYS A 43 -0.87 10.95 6.68
C LYS A 43 -0.86 12.47 6.90
N GLY A 44 -1.46 13.23 5.98
CA GLY A 44 -1.40 14.69 6.01
C GLY A 44 -0.06 15.23 5.51
N ALA A 45 0.41 16.33 6.11
CA ALA A 45 1.67 16.96 5.74
C ALA A 45 2.88 16.06 6.03
N MET A 46 3.80 15.97 5.09
CA MET A 46 5.03 15.15 5.22
C MET A 46 6.23 15.94 4.70
N THR A 47 7.41 15.67 5.28
CA THR A 47 8.67 16.16 4.69
C THR A 47 9.08 15.33 3.47
N PRO A 48 9.89 15.87 2.53
CA PRO A 48 10.42 15.09 1.41
C PRO A 48 11.20 13.84 1.85
N SER A 49 11.86 13.90 3.00
CA SER A 49 12.60 12.77 3.58
C SER A 49 11.66 11.66 4.05
N GLN A 50 10.55 12.00 4.71
CA GLN A 50 9.52 11.04 5.11
C GLN A 50 8.87 10.36 3.88
N ILE A 51 8.61 11.14 2.82
CA ILE A 51 8.09 10.60 1.56
C ILE A 51 9.11 9.65 0.92
N ALA A 52 10.41 10.00 0.92
CA ALA A 52 11.47 9.15 0.39
C ALA A 52 11.58 7.83 1.16
N GLN A 53 11.46 7.88 2.47
CA GLN A 53 11.43 6.69 3.33
C GLN A 53 10.22 5.81 3.03
N ALA A 54 9.02 6.38 2.98
CA ALA A 54 7.79 5.66 2.67
C ALA A 54 7.84 4.98 1.29
N MET A 55 8.39 5.67 0.29
CA MET A 55 8.56 5.15 -1.07
C MET A 55 9.73 4.16 -1.21
N ARG A 56 10.61 4.05 -0.22
CA ARG A 56 11.94 3.40 -0.35
C ARG A 56 12.68 3.88 -1.61
N ALA A 57 12.70 5.19 -1.81
CA ALA A 57 13.25 5.86 -2.99
C ALA A 57 14.34 6.87 -2.60
N THR A 58 15.15 7.27 -3.57
CA THR A 58 16.16 8.31 -3.37
C THR A 58 15.50 9.70 -3.27
N THR A 59 16.14 10.62 -2.55
CA THR A 59 15.69 12.01 -2.43
C THR A 59 15.58 12.71 -3.79
N GLY A 60 16.49 12.44 -4.71
CA GLY A 60 16.45 12.97 -6.08
C GLY A 60 15.20 12.55 -6.83
N ARG A 61 14.81 11.26 -6.73
CA ARG A 61 13.56 10.77 -7.34
C ARG A 61 12.33 11.43 -6.73
N VAL A 62 12.29 11.56 -5.41
CA VAL A 62 11.19 12.24 -4.72
C VAL A 62 11.12 13.69 -5.13
N SER A 63 12.24 14.42 -5.21
CA SER A 63 12.28 15.81 -5.65
C SER A 63 11.67 15.98 -7.04
N THR A 64 11.97 15.07 -7.98
CA THR A 64 11.40 15.09 -9.34
C THR A 64 9.88 14.88 -9.32
N LEU A 65 9.39 13.91 -8.52
CA LEU A 65 7.96 13.65 -8.38
C LEU A 65 7.23 14.85 -7.76
N LEU A 66 7.80 15.43 -6.70
CA LEU A 66 7.22 16.60 -6.05
C LEU A 66 7.18 17.82 -6.96
N ALA A 67 8.23 18.05 -7.77
CA ALA A 67 8.22 19.13 -8.77
C ALA A 67 7.12 18.91 -9.82
N GLY A 68 6.89 17.67 -10.25
CA GLY A 68 5.81 17.32 -11.16
C GLY A 68 4.43 17.57 -10.57
N LEU A 69 4.20 17.18 -9.31
CA LEU A 69 2.94 17.38 -8.59
C LEU A 69 2.67 18.87 -8.31
N GLU A 70 3.69 19.62 -7.94
CA GLU A 70 3.62 21.05 -7.70
C GLU A 70 3.27 21.84 -8.98
N LYS A 71 3.92 21.49 -10.11
CA LYS A 71 3.58 22.04 -11.45
C LYS A 71 2.14 21.76 -11.84
N LYS A 72 1.56 20.64 -11.39
CA LYS A 72 0.15 20.27 -11.62
C LYS A 72 -0.80 20.94 -10.60
N GLY A 73 -0.29 21.74 -9.67
CA GLY A 73 -1.07 22.39 -8.63
C GLY A 73 -1.70 21.41 -7.62
N GLN A 74 -1.14 20.20 -7.46
CA GLN A 74 -1.71 19.15 -6.61
C GLN A 74 -1.10 19.11 -5.21
N ILE A 75 0.08 19.72 -5.05
CA ILE A 75 0.74 19.91 -3.77
C ILE A 75 1.23 21.34 -3.62
N VAL A 76 1.47 21.72 -2.39
CA VAL A 76 2.20 22.96 -2.00
C VAL A 76 3.27 22.59 -1.00
N ARG A 77 4.37 23.34 -1.03
CA ARG A 77 5.46 23.27 -0.06
C ARG A 77 5.38 24.45 0.85
N GLU A 78 5.33 24.20 2.13
CA GLU A 78 5.29 25.24 3.17
C GLU A 78 6.48 25.06 4.11
N PRO A 79 7.15 26.15 4.53
CA PRO A 79 8.12 26.09 5.59
C PRO A 79 7.47 25.56 6.88
N ASP A 80 8.21 24.75 7.64
CA ASP A 80 7.75 24.33 8.96
C ASP A 80 7.65 25.57 9.89
N PRO A 81 6.57 25.74 10.63
CA PRO A 81 6.40 26.87 11.55
C PRO A 81 7.44 26.91 12.68
N GLU A 82 7.92 25.74 13.13
CA GLU A 82 8.85 25.60 14.25
C GLU A 82 10.31 25.51 13.78
N ASP A 83 10.54 24.93 12.59
CA ASP A 83 11.88 24.84 11.98
C ASP A 83 11.85 25.30 10.52
N ARG A 84 12.18 26.57 10.29
CA ARG A 84 12.23 27.18 8.95
C ARG A 84 13.22 26.50 7.97
N ARG A 85 14.08 25.59 8.45
CA ARG A 85 14.97 24.77 7.63
C ARG A 85 14.26 23.54 7.08
N SER A 86 13.13 23.20 7.66
CA SER A 86 12.30 22.07 7.24
C SER A 86 11.17 22.54 6.32
N VAL A 87 10.83 21.73 5.34
CA VAL A 87 9.73 22.00 4.39
C VAL A 87 8.73 20.87 4.48
N HIS A 88 7.48 21.21 4.67
CA HIS A 88 6.36 20.28 4.61
C HIS A 88 5.66 20.35 3.26
N VAL A 89 5.33 19.19 2.74
CA VAL A 89 4.54 18.98 1.52
C VAL A 89 3.12 18.65 1.94
N LYS A 90 2.14 19.36 1.38
CA LYS A 90 0.70 19.15 1.63
C LYS A 90 -0.03 19.02 0.31
N LEU A 91 -1.16 18.33 0.33
CA LEU A 91 -2.09 18.36 -0.80
C LEU A 91 -2.76 19.74 -0.87
N THR A 92 -2.99 20.20 -2.08
CA THR A 92 -3.97 21.25 -2.37
C THR A 92 -5.36 20.63 -2.49
N LYS A 93 -6.40 21.45 -2.59
CA LYS A 93 -7.75 20.97 -2.89
C LYS A 93 -7.80 20.08 -4.14
N THR A 94 -7.09 20.49 -5.20
CA THR A 94 -6.95 19.71 -6.44
C THR A 94 -6.24 18.36 -6.19
N GLY A 95 -5.24 18.32 -5.31
CA GLY A 95 -4.57 17.11 -4.89
C GLY A 95 -5.48 16.15 -4.12
N GLU A 96 -6.29 16.69 -3.20
CA GLU A 96 -7.28 15.93 -2.43
C GLU A 96 -8.38 15.34 -3.34
N GLU A 97 -8.92 16.13 -4.25
CA GLU A 97 -9.90 15.69 -5.25
C GLU A 97 -9.34 14.54 -6.11
N ARG A 98 -8.07 14.64 -6.52
CA ARG A 98 -7.38 13.57 -7.24
C ARG A 98 -7.20 12.31 -6.39
N ALA A 99 -6.78 12.46 -5.13
CA ALA A 99 -6.63 11.33 -4.21
C ALA A 99 -7.97 10.60 -4.02
N HIS A 100 -9.02 11.35 -3.79
CA HIS A 100 -10.37 10.81 -3.63
C HIS A 100 -10.82 10.05 -4.88
N LYS A 101 -10.71 10.68 -6.05
CA LYS A 101 -11.06 10.04 -7.33
C LYS A 101 -10.28 8.74 -7.54
N GLN A 102 -8.97 8.76 -7.32
CA GLN A 102 -8.13 7.57 -7.48
C GLN A 102 -8.58 6.41 -6.57
N ARG A 103 -9.00 6.71 -5.34
CA ARG A 103 -9.52 5.70 -4.41
C ARG A 103 -10.87 5.15 -4.88
N GLU A 104 -11.76 6.03 -5.36
CA GLU A 104 -13.06 5.60 -5.88
C GLU A 104 -12.91 4.73 -7.14
N ASP A 105 -12.09 5.14 -8.10
CA ASP A 105 -11.81 4.37 -9.30
C ASP A 105 -11.28 2.96 -8.94
N MET A 106 -10.38 2.88 -7.95
CA MET A 106 -9.84 1.60 -7.46
C MET A 106 -10.93 0.79 -6.74
N ARG A 107 -11.72 1.43 -5.87
CA ARG A 107 -12.82 0.78 -5.15
C ARG A 107 -13.84 0.19 -6.12
N GLU A 108 -14.25 0.96 -7.12
CA GLU A 108 -15.19 0.51 -8.14
C GLU A 108 -14.66 -0.69 -8.91
N ALA A 109 -13.38 -0.64 -9.33
CA ALA A 109 -12.75 -1.74 -10.04
C ALA A 109 -12.69 -3.03 -9.19
N ILE A 110 -12.33 -2.92 -7.91
CA ILE A 110 -12.27 -4.08 -7.00
C ILE A 110 -13.69 -4.60 -6.69
N CYS A 111 -14.66 -3.69 -6.44
CA CYS A 111 -16.05 -4.09 -6.23
C CYS A 111 -16.62 -4.83 -7.45
N TRP A 112 -16.29 -4.38 -8.66
CA TRP A 112 -16.68 -5.10 -9.87
C TRP A 112 -16.10 -6.51 -9.92
N ILE A 113 -14.79 -6.68 -9.60
CA ILE A 113 -14.16 -8.00 -9.53
C ILE A 113 -14.90 -8.88 -8.50
N PHE A 114 -15.18 -8.36 -7.31
CA PHE A 114 -15.89 -9.10 -6.27
C PHE A 114 -17.30 -9.48 -6.68
N SER A 115 -18.00 -8.61 -7.43
CA SER A 115 -19.33 -8.96 -7.97
C SER A 115 -19.27 -10.13 -8.95
N GLN A 116 -18.20 -10.25 -9.76
CA GLN A 116 -17.99 -11.40 -10.66
C GLN A 116 -17.63 -12.69 -9.89
N MET A 117 -16.93 -12.56 -8.76
CA MET A 117 -16.61 -13.71 -7.90
C MET A 117 -17.84 -14.22 -7.13
N GLY A 118 -18.79 -13.35 -6.83
CA GLY A 118 -19.93 -13.64 -5.98
C GLY A 118 -19.60 -13.60 -4.48
N GLU A 119 -20.63 -13.39 -3.64
CA GLU A 119 -20.45 -13.11 -2.21
C GLU A 119 -19.66 -14.20 -1.47
N ARG A 120 -20.03 -15.48 -1.61
CA ARG A 120 -19.38 -16.58 -0.89
C ARG A 120 -17.88 -16.63 -1.18
N ARG A 121 -17.50 -16.61 -2.47
CA ARG A 121 -16.07 -16.69 -2.86
C ARG A 121 -15.30 -15.43 -2.50
N THR A 122 -15.95 -14.27 -2.50
CA THR A 122 -15.32 -13.02 -2.09
C THR A 122 -14.98 -13.05 -0.60
N ARG A 123 -15.93 -13.48 0.26
CA ARG A 123 -15.67 -13.62 1.70
C ARG A 123 -14.54 -14.62 1.96
N GLU A 124 -14.60 -15.79 1.37
CA GLU A 124 -13.56 -16.82 1.46
C GLU A 124 -12.18 -16.30 0.99
N PHE A 125 -12.14 -15.51 -0.08
CA PHE A 125 -10.90 -14.87 -0.56
C PHE A 125 -10.36 -13.85 0.45
N ILE A 126 -11.19 -13.02 1.06
CA ILE A 126 -10.77 -12.06 2.07
C ILE A 126 -10.24 -12.79 3.30
N ASP A 127 -10.96 -13.79 3.83
CA ASP A 127 -10.54 -14.58 4.98
C ASP A 127 -9.18 -15.25 4.75
N LEU A 128 -9.00 -15.88 3.58
CA LEU A 128 -7.72 -16.49 3.19
C LEU A 128 -6.60 -15.46 2.99
N THR A 129 -6.93 -14.26 2.52
CA THR A 129 -5.95 -13.18 2.34
C THR A 129 -5.49 -12.67 3.70
N ASP A 130 -6.38 -12.49 4.65
CA ASP A 130 -6.06 -12.07 6.02
C ASP A 130 -5.21 -13.13 6.74
N GLU A 131 -5.57 -14.40 6.60
CA GLU A 131 -4.76 -15.52 7.10
C GLU A 131 -3.36 -15.52 6.48
N PHE A 132 -3.27 -15.46 5.16
CA PHE A 132 -1.99 -15.47 4.44
C PHE A 132 -1.11 -14.27 4.81
N THR A 133 -1.67 -13.07 4.90
CA THR A 133 -0.93 -11.86 5.31
C THR A 133 -0.43 -11.94 6.74
N THR A 134 -1.23 -12.52 7.65
CA THR A 134 -0.80 -12.79 9.03
C THR A 134 0.42 -13.71 9.07
N TYR A 135 0.40 -14.82 8.33
CA TYR A 135 1.58 -15.69 8.22
C TYR A 135 2.79 -14.96 7.61
N MET A 136 2.56 -14.10 6.60
CA MET A 136 3.66 -13.31 6.00
C MET A 136 4.35 -12.38 6.99
N THR A 137 3.64 -11.83 7.98
CA THR A 137 4.27 -10.98 9.02
C THR A 137 5.23 -11.77 9.91
N LEU A 138 5.03 -13.09 10.02
CA LEU A 138 5.81 -13.99 10.85
C LEU A 138 7.01 -14.61 10.14
N CYS A 139 6.92 -14.72 8.82
CA CYS A 139 7.90 -15.43 8.00
C CYS A 139 8.84 -14.46 7.28
N MET A 140 10.11 -14.49 7.65
CA MET A 140 11.16 -13.73 6.94
C MET A 140 12.06 -14.71 6.17
N PRO A 141 12.40 -14.42 4.91
CA PRO A 141 13.34 -15.24 4.15
C PRO A 141 14.67 -15.38 4.89
N GLY A 142 15.20 -16.59 4.96
CA GLY A 142 16.47 -16.87 5.64
C GLY A 142 16.44 -16.86 7.17
N LYS A 143 15.28 -16.67 7.80
CA LYS A 143 15.10 -16.78 9.25
C LYS A 143 14.45 -18.10 9.64
N SER A 144 14.64 -18.53 10.92
CA SER A 144 13.96 -19.69 11.47
C SER A 144 12.44 -19.50 11.44
N ARG A 145 11.71 -20.61 11.31
CA ARG A 145 10.24 -20.58 11.34
C ARG A 145 9.74 -20.17 12.74
N PRO A 146 8.61 -19.46 12.82
CA PRO A 146 8.04 -19.07 14.11
C PRO A 146 7.58 -20.29 14.92
N THR A 147 7.60 -20.16 16.26
CA THR A 147 7.04 -21.19 17.14
C THR A 147 5.50 -21.18 17.08
N PRO A 148 4.84 -22.30 17.45
CA PRO A 148 3.37 -22.36 17.50
C PRO A 148 2.73 -21.27 18.38
N GLU A 149 3.37 -20.93 19.49
CA GLU A 149 2.88 -19.90 20.42
C GLU A 149 2.90 -18.51 19.77
N ARG A 150 3.96 -18.22 19.01
CA ARG A 150 4.08 -16.95 18.27
C ARG A 150 3.07 -16.86 17.13
N VAL A 151 2.79 -17.96 16.47
CA VAL A 151 1.72 -18.03 15.46
C VAL A 151 0.38 -17.73 16.12
N LYS A 152 0.03 -18.43 17.22
CA LYS A 152 -1.21 -18.21 17.95
C LYS A 152 -1.39 -16.74 18.36
N GLN A 153 -0.38 -16.13 18.98
CA GLN A 153 -0.42 -14.71 19.38
C GLN A 153 -0.69 -13.76 18.23
N ALA A 154 -0.15 -14.03 17.02
CA ALA A 154 -0.38 -13.18 15.86
C ALA A 154 -1.83 -13.25 15.37
N PHE A 155 -2.44 -14.44 15.40
CA PHE A 155 -3.86 -14.60 15.03
C PHE A 155 -4.80 -14.02 16.07
N ASP A 156 -4.50 -14.19 17.37
CA ASP A 156 -5.28 -13.58 18.45
C ASP A 156 -5.29 -12.04 18.29
N LYS A 157 -4.13 -11.44 18.02
CA LYS A 157 -4.00 -10.00 17.77
C LYS A 157 -4.72 -9.54 16.49
N ALA A 158 -4.68 -10.32 15.43
CA ALA A 158 -5.36 -9.99 14.16
C ALA A 158 -6.89 -10.07 14.28
N SER A 159 -7.41 -10.89 15.21
CA SER A 159 -8.84 -11.07 15.47
C SER A 159 -9.44 -9.97 16.38
N GLU A 160 -8.62 -9.10 16.98
CA GLU A 160 -9.12 -7.98 17.79
C GLU A 160 -9.70 -6.89 16.88
N PRO A 161 -10.97 -6.48 17.06
CA PRO A 161 -11.60 -5.44 16.26
C PRO A 161 -10.90 -4.10 16.52
N GLY A 162 -10.08 -3.64 15.57
CA GLY A 162 -9.39 -2.35 15.64
C GLY A 162 -7.91 -2.35 15.27
N SER A 163 -7.27 -3.49 14.99
CA SER A 163 -5.84 -3.53 14.70
C SER A 163 -5.46 -3.19 13.24
N GLY A 164 -6.43 -3.07 12.38
CA GLY A 164 -6.22 -2.76 10.96
C GLY A 164 -6.39 -1.30 10.62
N SER A 165 -5.61 -0.37 11.14
CA SER A 165 -5.41 1.01 10.61
C SER A 165 -4.93 2.01 11.68
N ARG A 166 -4.00 1.65 12.54
CA ARG A 166 -3.28 2.62 13.39
C ARG A 166 -1.89 2.10 13.74
N GLU A 167 -0.96 2.15 12.80
CA GLU A 167 0.44 2.32 13.16
C GLU A 167 0.98 3.49 12.33
N GLN A 168 1.45 4.42 13.08
CA GLN A 168 1.98 5.76 12.91
C GLN A 168 3.11 5.84 11.91
#